data_d045527d9b5f5f6a49ded4c5ac3c1255
#
_entry.id   d045527d9b5f5f6a49ded4c5ac3c1255
#
_cell.length_a   1.000
_cell.length_b   1.000
_cell.length_c   1.000
_cell.angle_alpha   90.00
_cell.angle_beta   90.00
_cell.angle_gamma   90.00
#
_symmetry.space_group_name_H-M   'P 1'
#
loop_
_entity.id
_entity.type
_entity.pdbx_description
1 polymer ?
#
loop_
_entity_poly.entity_id
_entity_poly.type
_entity_poly.pdbx_seq_one_letter_code
_entity_poly.pdbx_strand_id
1 'polypeptide(L)'
;AGDYLQGDETRMPVLKEPGKTAQSDKWMWVVRGGPPDKPAVLFDYDPSRAGSVAERLLEGFTGVFQADGYSGYNRVCQANGITRIGCLDHARRKFVEASRAAEGSKKQTKAAQPSKADVALSKIRKLYAIEKQIKDLDDDKKKEVRLALSVTVLEDLKVWLEKNASRVPKDSLTHKAITYTLNQWEYLIGYCQDGKLNISNALAENAIRPFAVGRRAWLFADTPQGARASATCYSLVETAKLNGLDPHSYIGHVLEHIAEADTVEKLEVLLPWNVKTAS
;
A
#
# COMPACT_ATOMS: atom_id res chain seq x y z
N ALA A 1 -11.63 -11.98 -7.42
CA ALA A 1 -10.65 -10.90 -7.19
C ALA A 1 -10.35 -10.25 -8.54
N GLY A 2 -10.12 -8.94 -8.59
CA GLY A 2 -9.65 -8.27 -9.82
C GLY A 2 -8.21 -8.65 -10.13
N ASP A 3 -7.71 -8.21 -11.28
CA ASP A 3 -6.35 -8.54 -11.76
C ASP A 3 -5.24 -7.81 -10.99
N TYR A 4 -5.60 -6.83 -10.16
CA TYR A 4 -4.66 -5.98 -9.45
C TYR A 4 -5.10 -5.74 -8.00
N LEU A 5 -4.21 -6.06 -7.08
CA LEU A 5 -4.38 -5.84 -5.65
C LEU A 5 -3.25 -4.96 -5.10
N GLN A 6 -3.60 -4.12 -4.13
CA GLN A 6 -2.62 -3.40 -3.30
C GLN A 6 -2.73 -3.85 -1.85
N GLY A 7 -1.60 -4.00 -1.18
CA GLY A 7 -1.54 -4.38 0.23
C GLY A 7 -0.68 -3.43 1.06
N ASP A 8 -1.02 -3.37 2.34
CA ASP A 8 -0.27 -2.67 3.39
C ASP A 8 -0.58 -3.28 4.75
N GLU A 9 0.19 -3.00 5.77
CA GLU A 9 -0.09 -3.40 7.13
C GLU A 9 0.33 -2.34 8.16
N THR A 10 -0.35 -2.31 9.29
CA THR A 10 -0.03 -1.41 10.39
C THR A 10 -0.09 -2.13 11.73
N ARG A 11 0.64 -1.63 12.72
CA ARG A 11 0.58 -2.18 14.07
C ARG A 11 -0.82 -2.03 14.66
N MET A 12 -1.27 -3.09 15.33
CA MET A 12 -2.53 -3.16 16.08
C MET A 12 -2.24 -3.63 17.52
N PRO A 13 -2.18 -2.74 18.52
CA PRO A 13 -2.03 -3.16 19.90
C PRO A 13 -3.23 -3.99 20.36
N VAL A 14 -2.98 -5.19 20.87
CA VAL A 14 -4.00 -6.07 21.49
C VAL A 14 -3.46 -6.52 22.84
N LEU A 15 -4.20 -6.30 23.92
CA LEU A 15 -3.69 -6.51 25.27
C LEU A 15 -3.66 -7.99 25.66
N LYS A 16 -4.73 -8.72 25.37
CA LYS A 16 -4.94 -10.12 25.80
C LYS A 16 -4.77 -11.12 24.63
N GLU A 17 -3.67 -10.98 23.87
CA GLU A 17 -3.33 -11.97 22.83
C GLU A 17 -2.74 -13.22 23.45
N PRO A 18 -3.35 -14.41 23.26
CA PRO A 18 -2.84 -15.67 23.81
C PRO A 18 -1.38 -15.93 23.40
N GLY A 19 -0.54 -16.26 24.36
CA GLY A 19 0.87 -16.57 24.13
C GLY A 19 1.76 -15.37 23.78
N LYS A 20 1.25 -14.14 23.88
CA LYS A 20 2.01 -12.91 23.59
C LYS A 20 1.85 -11.88 24.70
N THR A 21 2.85 -11.04 24.89
CA THR A 21 2.76 -9.89 25.82
C THR A 21 1.94 -8.76 25.20
N ALA A 22 1.36 -7.90 26.04
CA ALA A 22 0.62 -6.72 25.57
C ALA A 22 1.48 -5.81 24.67
N GLN A 23 2.78 -5.70 24.93
CA GLN A 23 3.75 -4.86 24.23
C GLN A 23 4.23 -5.47 22.90
N SER A 24 4.02 -6.77 22.66
CA SER A 24 4.44 -7.40 21.41
C SER A 24 3.67 -6.84 20.22
N ASP A 25 4.35 -6.72 19.09
CA ASP A 25 3.74 -6.25 17.83
C ASP A 25 2.71 -7.26 17.32
N LYS A 26 1.51 -6.77 17.03
CA LYS A 26 0.43 -7.45 16.32
C LYS A 26 0.02 -6.54 15.15
N TRP A 27 -0.70 -7.07 14.17
CA TRP A 27 -0.83 -6.40 12.89
C TRP A 27 -2.27 -6.37 12.38
N MET A 28 -2.64 -5.25 11.84
CA MET A 28 -3.81 -5.11 10.98
C MET A 28 -3.31 -5.02 9.55
N TRP A 29 -3.71 -5.97 8.75
CA TRP A 29 -3.42 -6.06 7.32
C TRP A 29 -4.56 -5.45 6.53
N VAL A 30 -4.25 -4.90 5.37
CA VAL A 30 -5.24 -4.43 4.41
C VAL A 30 -4.89 -4.91 3.02
N VAL A 31 -5.89 -5.40 2.31
CA VAL A 31 -5.82 -5.66 0.88
C VAL A 31 -6.93 -4.89 0.20
N ARG A 32 -6.58 -4.14 -0.83
CA ARG A 32 -7.53 -3.38 -1.64
C ARG A 32 -7.44 -3.81 -3.09
N GLY A 33 -8.58 -4.03 -3.72
CA GLY A 33 -8.69 -4.41 -5.12
C GLY A 33 -10.15 -4.60 -5.54
N GLY A 34 -10.37 -5.56 -6.42
CA GLY A 34 -11.66 -5.82 -7.05
C GLY A 34 -11.73 -5.20 -8.45
N PRO A 35 -12.68 -5.65 -9.29
CA PRO A 35 -12.92 -5.03 -10.57
C PRO A 35 -13.40 -3.57 -10.38
N PRO A 36 -13.27 -2.70 -11.39
CA PRO A 36 -13.61 -1.28 -11.28
C PRO A 36 -15.04 -0.99 -10.81
N ASP A 37 -15.99 -1.86 -11.14
CA ASP A 37 -17.41 -1.77 -10.75
C ASP A 37 -17.72 -2.40 -9.39
N LYS A 38 -16.75 -3.12 -8.79
CA LYS A 38 -16.90 -3.83 -7.50
C LYS A 38 -15.61 -3.69 -6.65
N PRO A 39 -15.18 -2.47 -6.36
CA PRO A 39 -13.98 -2.27 -5.55
C PRO A 39 -14.22 -2.71 -4.11
N ALA A 40 -13.21 -3.35 -3.51
CA ALA A 40 -13.29 -3.85 -2.14
C ALA A 40 -12.03 -3.54 -1.34
N VAL A 41 -12.20 -3.40 -0.05
CA VAL A 41 -11.14 -3.33 0.95
C VAL A 41 -11.37 -4.42 1.98
N LEU A 42 -10.38 -5.26 2.19
CA LEU A 42 -10.38 -6.28 3.23
C LEU A 42 -9.36 -5.91 4.29
N PHE A 43 -9.82 -5.75 5.53
CA PHE A 43 -8.96 -5.70 6.71
C PHE A 43 -8.91 -7.08 7.34
N ASP A 44 -7.75 -7.46 7.85
CA ASP A 44 -7.57 -8.72 8.56
C ASP A 44 -6.60 -8.53 9.73
N TYR A 45 -6.98 -9.05 10.90
CA TYR A 45 -6.12 -9.03 12.08
C TYR A 45 -5.32 -10.31 12.20
N ASP A 46 -4.01 -10.17 12.37
CA ASP A 46 -3.14 -11.29 12.69
C ASP A 46 -2.12 -10.90 13.77
N PRO A 47 -1.87 -11.76 14.78
CA PRO A 47 -0.86 -11.49 15.79
C PRO A 47 0.57 -11.57 15.25
N SER A 48 0.76 -11.91 13.98
CA SER A 48 2.06 -12.06 13.32
C SER A 48 2.20 -11.17 12.09
N ARG A 49 3.43 -10.82 11.75
CA ARG A 49 3.81 -10.26 10.45
C ARG A 49 4.53 -11.31 9.58
N ALA A 50 4.34 -12.59 9.85
CA ALA A 50 4.99 -13.64 9.07
C ALA A 50 4.46 -13.73 7.63
N GLY A 51 5.28 -14.24 6.70
CA GLY A 51 4.88 -14.42 5.30
C GLY A 51 3.68 -15.35 5.12
N SER A 52 3.41 -16.26 6.07
CA SER A 52 2.22 -17.13 6.08
C SER A 52 0.90 -16.34 6.15
N VAL A 53 0.90 -15.12 6.71
CA VAL A 53 -0.28 -14.26 6.69
C VAL A 53 -0.53 -13.75 5.28
N ALA A 54 0.52 -13.31 4.59
CA ALA A 54 0.42 -12.92 3.19
C ALA A 54 -0.02 -14.10 2.29
N GLU A 55 0.46 -15.32 2.57
CA GLU A 55 0.03 -16.54 1.86
C GLU A 55 -1.47 -16.76 1.99
N ARG A 56 -2.02 -16.63 3.20
CA ARG A 56 -3.46 -16.76 3.47
C ARG A 56 -4.27 -15.64 2.82
N LEU A 57 -3.81 -14.40 2.89
CA LEU A 57 -4.52 -13.25 2.33
C LEU A 57 -4.55 -13.24 0.80
N LEU A 58 -3.54 -13.81 0.16
CA LEU A 58 -3.42 -13.87 -1.30
C LEU A 58 -3.69 -15.29 -1.85
N GLU A 59 -4.31 -16.16 -1.06
CA GLU A 59 -4.68 -17.51 -1.48
C GLU A 59 -5.59 -17.45 -2.71
N GLY A 60 -5.25 -18.23 -3.74
CA GLY A 60 -6.01 -18.28 -5.01
C GLY A 60 -5.91 -17.04 -5.88
N PHE A 61 -5.14 -16.02 -5.49
CA PHE A 61 -4.90 -14.86 -6.35
C PHE A 61 -3.73 -15.11 -7.30
N THR A 62 -3.86 -14.67 -8.57
CA THR A 62 -2.88 -14.84 -9.65
C THR A 62 -2.80 -13.53 -10.43
N GLY A 63 -2.67 -12.45 -10.03
CA GLY A 63 -2.60 -11.19 -10.79
C GLY A 63 -1.36 -10.38 -10.41
N VAL A 64 -1.50 -9.07 -10.38
CA VAL A 64 -0.47 -8.14 -9.94
C VAL A 64 -0.74 -7.74 -8.49
N PHE A 65 0.27 -7.88 -7.63
CA PHE A 65 0.21 -7.43 -6.24
C PHE A 65 1.22 -6.31 -5.99
N GLN A 66 0.74 -5.17 -5.52
CA GLN A 66 1.57 -4.02 -5.18
C GLN A 66 1.63 -3.80 -3.67
N ALA A 67 2.85 -3.72 -3.14
CA ALA A 67 3.10 -3.43 -1.73
C ALA A 67 4.45 -2.72 -1.54
N ASP A 68 4.78 -2.42 -0.30
CA ASP A 68 6.09 -1.90 0.08
C ASP A 68 7.22 -2.95 -0.08
N GLY A 69 8.41 -2.65 0.43
CA GLY A 69 9.58 -3.56 0.36
C GLY A 69 9.57 -4.71 1.38
N TYR A 70 8.44 -5.03 2.02
CA TYR A 70 8.39 -6.13 2.97
C TYR A 70 8.60 -7.49 2.29
N SER A 71 9.62 -8.23 2.76
CA SER A 71 10.03 -9.50 2.13
C SER A 71 9.03 -10.65 2.34
N GLY A 72 8.11 -10.53 3.31
CA GLY A 72 7.10 -11.54 3.58
C GLY A 72 6.16 -11.83 2.40
N TYR A 73 6.04 -10.89 1.46
CA TYR A 73 5.26 -11.09 0.24
C TYR A 73 5.98 -11.90 -0.85
N ASN A 74 7.32 -12.04 -0.78
CA ASN A 74 8.10 -12.65 -1.86
C ASN A 74 7.71 -14.09 -2.11
N ARG A 75 7.59 -14.88 -1.04
CA ARG A 75 7.32 -16.32 -1.12
C ARG A 75 5.96 -16.60 -1.79
N VAL A 76 4.90 -15.93 -1.34
CA VAL A 76 3.56 -16.14 -1.90
C VAL A 76 3.47 -15.68 -3.34
N CYS A 77 4.11 -14.55 -3.68
CA CYS A 77 4.12 -14.06 -5.05
C CYS A 77 4.81 -15.06 -6.00
N GLN A 78 5.95 -15.61 -5.57
CA GLN A 78 6.67 -16.62 -6.36
C GLN A 78 5.89 -17.94 -6.46
N ALA A 79 5.30 -18.42 -5.37
CA ALA A 79 4.60 -19.71 -5.34
C ALA A 79 3.31 -19.70 -6.18
N ASN A 80 2.58 -18.58 -6.19
CA ASN A 80 1.30 -18.45 -6.88
C ASN A 80 1.40 -17.79 -8.26
N GLY A 81 2.61 -17.50 -8.76
CA GLY A 81 2.80 -16.80 -10.04
C GLY A 81 2.27 -15.36 -10.04
N ILE A 82 2.20 -14.71 -8.86
CA ILE A 82 1.77 -13.32 -8.71
C ILE A 82 2.89 -12.40 -9.16
N THR A 83 2.59 -11.48 -10.07
CA THR A 83 3.52 -10.42 -10.43
C THR A 83 3.58 -9.38 -9.32
N ARG A 84 4.71 -9.33 -8.60
CA ARG A 84 4.91 -8.33 -7.55
C ARG A 84 5.42 -7.03 -8.13
N ILE A 85 4.82 -5.90 -7.73
CA ILE A 85 5.34 -4.55 -7.99
C ILE A 85 5.52 -3.77 -6.69
N GLY A 86 6.45 -2.82 -6.71
CA GLY A 86 6.83 -2.03 -5.54
C GLY A 86 6.11 -0.70 -5.46
N CYS A 87 6.45 0.06 -4.42
CA CYS A 87 5.91 1.38 -4.15
C CYS A 87 7.03 2.44 -4.19
N LEU A 88 6.95 3.36 -5.14
CA LEU A 88 7.94 4.42 -5.26
C LEU A 88 7.84 5.46 -4.14
N ASP A 89 6.68 5.62 -3.49
CA ASP A 89 6.51 6.50 -2.32
C ASP A 89 7.38 6.05 -1.14
N HIS A 90 7.55 4.74 -0.94
CA HIS A 90 8.43 4.21 0.11
C HIS A 90 9.90 4.54 -0.16
N ALA A 91 10.36 4.40 -1.40
CA ALA A 91 11.70 4.84 -1.80
C ALA A 91 11.86 6.37 -1.63
N ARG A 92 10.88 7.14 -2.10
CA ARG A 92 10.85 8.59 -1.98
C ARG A 92 10.90 9.07 -0.53
N ARG A 93 10.12 8.47 0.38
CA ARG A 93 10.11 8.81 1.81
C ARG A 93 11.50 8.70 2.45
N LYS A 94 12.26 7.67 2.12
CA LYS A 94 13.64 7.50 2.62
C LYS A 94 14.59 8.62 2.15
N PHE A 95 14.45 9.07 0.91
CA PHE A 95 15.20 10.24 0.43
C PHE A 95 14.74 11.55 1.08
N VAL A 96 13.46 11.70 1.38
CA VAL A 96 12.94 12.87 2.13
C VAL A 96 13.52 12.92 3.53
N GLU A 97 13.58 11.80 4.24
CA GLU A 97 14.21 11.71 5.56
C GLU A 97 15.71 12.09 5.50
N ALA A 98 16.42 11.57 4.49
CA ALA A 98 17.83 11.87 4.28
C ALA A 98 18.07 13.35 3.95
N SER A 99 17.21 13.97 3.14
CA SER A 99 17.27 15.40 2.81
C SER A 99 17.05 16.26 4.04
N ARG A 100 16.00 16.00 4.83
CA ARG A 100 15.72 16.74 6.07
C ARG A 100 16.84 16.64 7.10
N ALA A 101 17.45 15.47 7.26
CA ALA A 101 18.59 15.29 8.15
C ALA A 101 19.82 16.09 7.67
N ALA A 102 20.03 16.17 6.35
CA ALA A 102 21.12 16.99 5.78
C ALA A 102 20.89 18.50 5.97
N GLU A 103 19.64 18.97 5.89
CA GLU A 103 19.27 20.35 6.15
C GLU A 103 19.50 20.75 7.62
N GLY A 104 19.11 19.91 8.57
CA GLY A 104 19.30 20.12 10.00
C GLY A 104 20.77 20.20 10.44
N SER A 105 21.67 19.60 9.65
CA SER A 105 23.12 19.62 9.92
C SER A 105 23.84 20.83 9.31
N LYS A 106 23.23 21.59 8.42
CA LYS A 106 23.82 22.76 7.78
C LYS A 106 23.55 23.98 8.64
N LYS A 107 24.60 24.52 9.31
CA LYS A 107 24.60 25.93 9.74
C LYS A 107 24.29 26.79 8.52
N GLN A 108 23.30 27.71 8.64
CA GLN A 108 22.79 28.58 7.58
C GLN A 108 23.92 29.29 6.79
N THR A 109 24.34 28.71 5.68
CA THR A 109 25.16 29.41 4.67
C THR A 109 24.32 29.52 3.41
N LYS A 110 24.20 30.75 2.91
CA LYS A 110 23.29 31.22 1.85
C LYS A 110 23.48 30.56 0.44
N ALA A 111 24.30 29.55 0.25
CA ALA A 111 24.52 28.87 -1.05
C ALA A 111 24.91 27.42 -0.88
N ALA A 112 24.05 26.65 -0.19
CA ALA A 112 24.32 25.22 -0.05
C ALA A 112 23.94 24.47 -1.33
N GLN A 113 24.89 23.79 -1.97
CA GLN A 113 24.61 22.86 -3.05
C GLN A 113 23.57 21.80 -2.60
N PRO A 114 22.67 21.36 -3.50
CA PRO A 114 21.70 20.32 -3.18
C PRO A 114 22.39 19.06 -2.68
N SER A 115 21.84 18.44 -1.64
CA SER A 115 22.34 17.17 -1.14
C SER A 115 22.13 16.06 -2.18
N LYS A 116 22.85 14.94 -2.04
CA LYS A 116 22.61 13.79 -2.90
C LYS A 116 21.16 13.29 -2.79
N ALA A 117 20.55 13.39 -1.61
CA ALA A 117 19.14 13.06 -1.45
C ALA A 117 18.22 13.96 -2.27
N ASP A 118 18.53 15.27 -2.34
CA ASP A 118 17.74 16.23 -3.14
C ASP A 118 17.86 15.94 -4.64
N VAL A 119 19.04 15.50 -5.11
CA VAL A 119 19.23 15.09 -6.51
C VAL A 119 18.35 13.89 -6.84
N ALA A 120 18.32 12.85 -5.97
CA ALA A 120 17.44 11.71 -6.15
C ALA A 120 15.96 12.11 -6.15
N LEU A 121 15.55 12.96 -5.20
CA LEU A 121 14.18 13.49 -5.12
C LEU A 121 13.80 14.28 -6.37
N SER A 122 14.72 15.04 -6.95
CA SER A 122 14.46 15.76 -8.21
C SER A 122 14.17 14.82 -9.37
N LYS A 123 14.91 13.70 -9.47
CA LYS A 123 14.67 12.65 -10.49
C LYS A 123 13.34 11.94 -10.25
N ILE A 124 13.06 11.53 -9.02
CA ILE A 124 11.78 10.89 -8.64
C ILE A 124 10.60 11.82 -8.92
N ARG A 125 10.73 13.13 -8.67
CA ARG A 125 9.68 14.11 -8.95
C ARG A 125 9.28 14.15 -10.43
N LYS A 126 10.21 13.90 -11.36
CA LYS A 126 9.90 13.83 -12.79
C LYS A 126 8.93 12.68 -13.09
N LEU A 127 9.09 11.52 -12.43
CA LEU A 127 8.17 10.38 -12.60
C LEU A 127 6.75 10.74 -12.16
N TYR A 128 6.60 11.39 -11.01
CA TYR A 128 5.28 11.85 -10.54
C TYR A 128 4.68 12.95 -11.43
N ALA A 129 5.52 13.78 -12.06
CA ALA A 129 5.06 14.80 -13.02
C ALA A 129 4.49 14.12 -14.28
N ILE A 130 5.14 13.05 -14.78
CA ILE A 130 4.63 12.25 -15.89
C ILE A 130 3.29 11.62 -15.50
N GLU A 131 3.20 10.95 -14.35
CA GLU A 131 1.94 10.33 -13.87
C GLU A 131 0.79 11.35 -13.78
N LYS A 132 1.09 12.57 -13.33
CA LYS A 132 0.10 13.66 -13.29
C LYS A 132 -0.39 14.06 -14.68
N GLN A 133 0.49 14.08 -15.68
CA GLN A 133 0.13 14.44 -17.05
C GLN A 133 -0.74 13.39 -17.73
N ILE A 134 -0.50 12.11 -17.43
CA ILE A 134 -1.19 11.00 -18.07
C ILE A 134 -2.43 10.50 -17.31
N LYS A 135 -2.74 11.11 -16.18
CA LYS A 135 -3.75 10.59 -15.23
C LYS A 135 -5.10 10.31 -15.88
N ASP A 136 -5.53 11.14 -16.83
CA ASP A 136 -6.84 11.07 -17.48
C ASP A 136 -6.81 10.33 -18.84
N LEU A 137 -5.66 9.76 -19.23
CA LEU A 137 -5.53 8.90 -20.40
C LEU A 137 -6.08 7.50 -20.15
N ASP A 138 -6.43 6.78 -21.22
CA ASP A 138 -6.69 5.34 -21.14
C ASP A 138 -5.42 4.53 -20.82
N ASP A 139 -5.61 3.28 -20.42
CA ASP A 139 -4.51 2.45 -19.92
C ASP A 139 -3.46 2.16 -20.98
N ASP A 140 -3.84 1.98 -22.24
CA ASP A 140 -2.87 1.74 -23.34
C ASP A 140 -1.98 2.95 -23.57
N LYS A 141 -2.56 4.14 -23.59
CA LYS A 141 -1.79 5.40 -23.71
C LYS A 141 -0.94 5.68 -22.50
N LYS A 142 -1.43 5.40 -21.28
CA LYS A 142 -0.59 5.49 -20.08
C LYS A 142 0.64 4.61 -20.18
N LYS A 143 0.47 3.36 -20.61
CA LYS A 143 1.58 2.42 -20.83
C LYS A 143 2.56 2.95 -21.88
N GLU A 144 2.07 3.41 -23.03
CA GLU A 144 2.90 3.98 -24.09
C GLU A 144 3.76 5.14 -23.57
N VAL A 145 3.14 6.13 -22.90
CA VAL A 145 3.87 7.28 -22.37
C VAL A 145 4.86 6.87 -21.28
N ARG A 146 4.52 5.92 -20.40
CA ARG A 146 5.45 5.40 -19.39
C ARG A 146 6.66 4.75 -20.03
N LEU A 147 6.47 3.94 -21.08
CA LEU A 147 7.58 3.31 -21.82
C LEU A 147 8.47 4.35 -22.50
N ALA A 148 7.89 5.39 -23.06
CA ALA A 148 8.64 6.45 -23.76
C ALA A 148 9.37 7.41 -22.80
N LEU A 149 8.74 7.81 -21.70
CA LEU A 149 9.25 8.88 -20.82
C LEU A 149 9.73 8.37 -19.47
N SER A 150 8.92 7.54 -18.78
CA SER A 150 9.26 7.13 -17.43
C SER A 150 10.44 6.18 -17.39
N VAL A 151 10.56 5.28 -18.37
CA VAL A 151 11.69 4.34 -18.45
C VAL A 151 13.01 5.09 -18.57
N THR A 152 13.10 6.11 -19.42
CA THR A 152 14.31 6.94 -19.56
C THR A 152 14.69 7.62 -18.24
N VAL A 153 13.70 8.15 -17.48
CA VAL A 153 13.95 8.77 -16.18
C VAL A 153 14.39 7.74 -15.14
N LEU A 154 13.81 6.54 -15.18
CA LEU A 154 14.19 5.42 -14.30
C LEU A 154 15.62 4.95 -14.58
N GLU A 155 16.00 4.77 -15.84
CA GLU A 155 17.37 4.42 -16.22
C GLU A 155 18.40 5.46 -15.75
N ASP A 156 18.12 6.75 -15.96
CA ASP A 156 18.96 7.83 -15.45
C ASP A 156 19.02 7.85 -13.91
N LEU A 157 17.92 7.53 -13.23
CA LEU A 157 17.92 7.37 -11.78
C LEU A 157 18.76 6.16 -11.35
N LYS A 158 18.64 5.00 -12.00
CA LYS A 158 19.41 3.78 -11.69
C LYS A 158 20.90 4.02 -11.79
N VAL A 159 21.36 4.55 -12.93
CA VAL A 159 22.77 4.88 -13.16
C VAL A 159 23.28 5.84 -12.08
N TRP A 160 22.47 6.84 -11.71
CA TRP A 160 22.84 7.77 -10.68
C TRP A 160 22.94 7.09 -9.29
N LEU A 161 22.01 6.20 -8.95
CA LEU A 161 22.00 5.45 -7.68
C LEU A 161 23.25 4.55 -7.57
N GLU A 162 23.53 3.76 -8.59
CA GLU A 162 24.68 2.85 -8.65
C GLU A 162 26.00 3.63 -8.52
N LYS A 163 26.15 4.74 -9.25
CA LYS A 163 27.32 5.62 -9.19
C LYS A 163 27.53 6.21 -7.79
N ASN A 164 26.46 6.49 -7.05
CA ASN A 164 26.53 7.15 -5.75
C ASN A 164 26.49 6.20 -4.56
N ALA A 165 26.17 4.93 -4.72
CA ALA A 165 26.11 3.94 -3.65
C ALA A 165 27.42 3.87 -2.85
N SER A 166 28.57 3.86 -3.52
CA SER A 166 29.91 3.85 -2.90
C SER A 166 30.43 5.23 -2.50
N ARG A 167 29.73 6.33 -2.89
CA ARG A 167 30.18 7.72 -2.69
C ARG A 167 29.46 8.42 -1.54
N VAL A 168 28.68 7.69 -0.75
CA VAL A 168 28.00 8.16 0.45
C VAL A 168 28.50 7.33 1.64
N PRO A 169 28.61 7.92 2.84
CA PRO A 169 29.02 7.18 4.02
C PRO A 169 28.09 6.00 4.26
N LYS A 170 28.65 4.83 4.51
CA LYS A 170 27.90 3.64 4.96
C LYS A 170 27.08 4.05 6.19
N ASP A 171 25.89 3.48 6.35
CA ASP A 171 24.95 3.76 7.44
C ASP A 171 24.29 5.15 7.45
N SER A 172 24.69 6.08 6.56
CA SER A 172 23.94 7.32 6.39
C SER A 172 22.51 7.06 5.87
N LEU A 173 21.58 7.97 6.19
CA LEU A 173 20.21 7.87 5.67
C LEU A 173 20.18 7.87 4.13
N THR A 174 21.08 8.61 3.49
CA THR A 174 21.22 8.61 2.02
C THR A 174 21.67 7.24 1.50
N HIS A 175 22.64 6.59 2.17
CA HIS A 175 23.08 5.25 1.80
C HIS A 175 21.93 4.24 1.95
N LYS A 176 21.20 4.29 3.07
CA LYS A 176 20.02 3.44 3.31
C LYS A 176 18.93 3.64 2.26
N ALA A 177 18.69 4.90 1.84
CA ALA A 177 17.72 5.21 0.78
C ALA A 177 18.16 4.64 -0.59
N ILE A 178 19.42 4.79 -0.96
CA ILE A 178 19.99 4.26 -2.21
C ILE A 178 19.90 2.72 -2.19
N THR A 179 20.38 2.07 -1.13
CA THR A 179 20.37 0.60 -1.00
C THR A 179 18.97 0.03 -1.05
N TYR A 180 18.02 0.64 -0.33
CA TYR A 180 16.61 0.23 -0.41
C TYR A 180 16.08 0.32 -1.84
N THR A 181 16.33 1.43 -2.52
CA THR A 181 15.81 1.67 -3.87
C THR A 181 16.41 0.68 -4.86
N LEU A 182 17.70 0.41 -4.79
CA LEU A 182 18.37 -0.58 -5.64
C LEU A 182 17.88 -2.00 -5.36
N ASN A 183 17.71 -2.38 -4.08
CA ASN A 183 17.20 -3.71 -3.70
C ASN A 183 15.75 -3.95 -4.15
N GLN A 184 14.97 -2.89 -4.30
CA GLN A 184 13.58 -2.96 -4.76
C GLN A 184 13.43 -2.64 -6.26
N TRP A 185 14.52 -2.44 -6.99
CA TRP A 185 14.51 -1.85 -8.33
C TRP A 185 13.56 -2.56 -9.29
N GLU A 186 13.67 -3.88 -9.40
CA GLU A 186 12.87 -4.69 -10.33
C GLU A 186 11.36 -4.57 -10.04
N TYR A 187 10.99 -4.43 -8.76
CA TYR A 187 9.60 -4.21 -8.37
C TYR A 187 9.15 -2.77 -8.64
N LEU A 188 10.04 -1.78 -8.43
CA LEU A 188 9.71 -0.36 -8.59
C LEU A 188 9.43 0.04 -10.06
N ILE A 189 10.08 -0.61 -11.03
CA ILE A 189 9.86 -0.32 -12.45
C ILE A 189 8.62 -1.00 -13.02
N GLY A 190 8.07 -1.99 -12.33
CA GLY A 190 6.98 -2.85 -12.80
C GLY A 190 5.70 -2.08 -13.17
N TYR A 191 5.43 -0.92 -12.57
CA TYR A 191 4.24 -0.13 -12.90
C TYR A 191 4.23 0.39 -14.35
N CYS A 192 5.37 0.43 -15.02
CA CYS A 192 5.46 0.84 -16.43
C CYS A 192 4.90 -0.20 -17.40
N GLN A 193 4.69 -1.44 -16.96
CA GLN A 193 4.30 -2.56 -17.84
C GLN A 193 2.81 -2.56 -18.20
N ASP A 194 1.97 -1.89 -17.40
CA ASP A 194 0.53 -1.82 -17.64
C ASP A 194 -0.01 -0.46 -17.17
N GLY A 195 -0.90 0.16 -17.93
CA GLY A 195 -1.52 1.45 -17.62
C GLY A 195 -2.42 1.43 -16.38
N LYS A 196 -2.99 0.27 -16.04
CA LYS A 196 -3.81 0.08 -14.83
C LYS A 196 -3.02 0.21 -13.54
N LEU A 197 -1.71 -0.07 -13.57
CA LEU A 197 -0.88 -0.11 -12.39
C LEU A 197 -0.55 1.30 -11.90
N ASN A 198 -0.36 1.44 -10.60
CA ASN A 198 0.00 2.72 -9.98
C ASN A 198 1.50 2.77 -9.66
N ILE A 199 2.08 3.96 -9.67
CA ILE A 199 3.46 4.22 -9.26
C ILE A 199 3.68 3.93 -7.75
N SER A 200 2.62 3.88 -6.96
CA SER A 200 2.66 3.62 -5.52
C SER A 200 1.43 2.85 -5.04
N ASN A 201 1.54 2.19 -3.88
CA ASN A 201 0.40 1.53 -3.22
C ASN A 201 -0.48 2.51 -2.42
N ALA A 202 -0.58 3.75 -2.89
CA ALA A 202 -1.35 4.80 -2.21
C ALA A 202 -2.82 4.45 -1.97
N LEU A 203 -3.41 3.57 -2.79
CA LEU A 203 -4.78 3.13 -2.59
C LEU A 203 -4.94 2.29 -1.31
N ALA A 204 -4.01 1.35 -1.05
CA ALA A 204 -3.99 0.58 0.20
C ALA A 204 -3.62 1.47 1.39
N GLU A 205 -2.61 2.36 1.23
CA GLU A 205 -2.23 3.32 2.28
C GLU A 205 -3.39 4.26 2.65
N ASN A 206 -4.18 4.71 1.68
CA ASN A 206 -5.37 5.51 1.94
C ASN A 206 -6.50 4.69 2.58
N ALA A 207 -6.66 3.43 2.21
CA ALA A 207 -7.64 2.54 2.82
C ALA A 207 -7.32 2.23 4.30
N ILE A 208 -6.03 2.03 4.65
CA ILE A 208 -5.63 1.75 6.05
C ILE A 208 -5.57 3.02 6.93
N ARG A 209 -5.52 4.21 6.32
CA ARG A 209 -5.38 5.48 7.05
C ARG A 209 -6.48 5.74 8.08
N PRO A 210 -7.80 5.53 7.79
CA PRO A 210 -8.85 5.72 8.79
C PRO A 210 -8.64 4.88 10.04
N PHE A 211 -8.22 3.62 9.87
CA PHE A 211 -7.84 2.74 10.97
C PHE A 211 -6.64 3.28 11.76
N ALA A 212 -5.56 3.67 11.07
CA ALA A 212 -4.36 4.19 11.71
C ALA A 212 -4.59 5.52 12.46
N VAL A 213 -5.52 6.37 11.97
CA VAL A 213 -5.94 7.59 12.64
C VAL A 213 -6.84 7.28 13.83
N GLY A 214 -7.85 6.43 13.65
CA GLY A 214 -8.76 6.00 14.73
C GLY A 214 -8.02 5.36 15.90
N ARG A 215 -6.96 4.58 15.61
CA ARG A 215 -6.11 3.98 16.64
C ARG A 215 -5.52 5.00 17.62
N ARG A 216 -5.28 6.24 17.20
CA ARG A 216 -4.81 7.31 18.11
C ARG A 216 -5.87 7.71 19.16
N ALA A 217 -7.13 7.44 18.88
CA ALA A 217 -8.23 7.73 19.80
C ALA A 217 -8.54 6.54 20.71
N TRP A 218 -8.72 5.34 20.15
CA TRP A 218 -9.08 4.15 20.93
C TRP A 218 -7.87 3.31 21.41
N LEU A 219 -6.66 3.59 20.96
CA LEU A 219 -5.33 3.11 21.39
C LEU A 219 -5.07 1.61 21.16
N PHE A 220 -5.96 0.71 21.58
CA PHE A 220 -5.79 -0.74 21.55
C PHE A 220 -7.13 -1.47 21.45
N ALA A 221 -7.10 -2.75 21.09
CA ALA A 221 -8.17 -3.70 21.36
C ALA A 221 -7.82 -4.52 22.61
N ASP A 222 -8.82 -4.84 23.44
CA ASP A 222 -8.60 -5.65 24.64
C ASP A 222 -8.28 -7.11 24.25
N THR A 223 -9.00 -7.64 23.27
CA THR A 223 -8.91 -9.06 22.84
C THR A 223 -8.69 -9.22 21.33
N PRO A 224 -8.20 -10.40 20.89
CA PRO A 224 -8.15 -10.74 19.46
C PRO A 224 -9.51 -10.68 18.76
N GLN A 225 -10.58 -11.07 19.47
CA GLN A 225 -11.94 -11.00 18.93
C GLN A 225 -12.35 -9.55 18.64
N GLY A 226 -12.03 -8.61 19.56
CA GLY A 226 -12.25 -7.18 19.33
C GLY A 226 -11.45 -6.63 18.15
N ALA A 227 -10.20 -7.09 17.96
CA ALA A 227 -9.39 -6.73 16.80
C ALA A 227 -9.98 -7.26 15.49
N ARG A 228 -10.47 -8.51 15.46
CA ARG A 228 -11.16 -9.08 14.29
C ARG A 228 -12.47 -8.38 14.00
N ALA A 229 -13.27 -8.08 15.04
CA ALA A 229 -14.49 -7.30 14.87
C ALA A 229 -14.19 -5.91 14.26
N SER A 230 -13.12 -5.25 14.72
CA SER A 230 -12.67 -3.99 14.10
C SER A 230 -12.29 -4.19 12.63
N ALA A 231 -11.56 -5.26 12.29
CA ALA A 231 -11.20 -5.57 10.90
C ALA A 231 -12.46 -5.73 10.03
N THR A 232 -13.46 -6.48 10.49
CA THR A 232 -14.74 -6.65 9.78
C THR A 232 -15.46 -5.32 9.60
N CYS A 233 -15.61 -4.52 10.66
CA CYS A 233 -16.27 -3.21 10.58
C CYS A 233 -15.56 -2.27 9.59
N TYR A 234 -14.23 -2.17 9.66
CA TYR A 234 -13.46 -1.34 8.71
C TYR A 234 -13.57 -1.85 7.29
N SER A 235 -13.58 -3.18 7.06
CA SER A 235 -13.80 -3.76 5.72
C SER A 235 -15.14 -3.33 5.14
N LEU A 236 -16.21 -3.45 5.90
CA LEU A 236 -17.56 -3.07 5.46
C LEU A 236 -17.67 -1.56 5.20
N VAL A 237 -17.20 -0.74 6.15
CA VAL A 237 -17.26 0.72 6.05
C VAL A 237 -16.46 1.25 4.87
N GLU A 238 -15.21 0.82 4.72
CA GLU A 238 -14.36 1.31 3.63
C GLU A 238 -14.80 0.77 2.26
N THR A 239 -15.31 -0.46 2.19
CA THR A 239 -15.89 -0.99 0.95
C THR A 239 -17.19 -0.27 0.57
N ALA A 240 -18.06 0.04 1.53
CA ALA A 240 -19.27 0.84 1.28
C ALA A 240 -18.92 2.20 0.66
N LYS A 241 -17.96 2.92 1.26
CA LYS A 241 -17.48 4.22 0.73
C LYS A 241 -16.94 4.11 -0.70
N LEU A 242 -16.18 3.05 -1.01
CA LEU A 242 -15.66 2.84 -2.37
C LEU A 242 -16.76 2.61 -3.40
N ASN A 243 -17.89 2.06 -2.96
CA ASN A 243 -19.05 1.82 -3.80
C ASN A 243 -20.08 2.98 -3.76
N GLY A 244 -19.71 4.13 -3.19
CA GLY A 244 -20.55 5.32 -3.14
C GLY A 244 -21.72 5.24 -2.16
N LEU A 245 -21.73 4.27 -1.25
CA LEU A 245 -22.78 4.11 -0.24
C LEU A 245 -22.46 4.92 1.02
N ASP A 246 -23.49 5.45 1.69
CA ASP A 246 -23.37 5.92 3.05
C ASP A 246 -23.14 4.74 4.00
N PRO A 247 -22.01 4.69 4.74
CA PRO A 247 -21.68 3.54 5.57
C PRO A 247 -22.69 3.25 6.68
N HIS A 248 -23.34 4.29 7.24
CA HIS A 248 -24.32 4.09 8.30
C HIS A 248 -25.56 3.38 7.75
N SER A 249 -26.11 3.87 6.64
CA SER A 249 -27.26 3.28 5.96
C SER A 249 -26.94 1.86 5.47
N TYR A 250 -25.74 1.64 4.92
CA TYR A 250 -25.31 0.32 4.50
C TYR A 250 -25.20 -0.68 5.65
N ILE A 251 -24.58 -0.31 6.78
CA ILE A 251 -24.48 -1.18 7.96
C ILE A 251 -25.87 -1.48 8.52
N GLY A 252 -26.77 -0.48 8.59
CA GLY A 252 -28.15 -0.68 8.99
C GLY A 252 -28.83 -1.74 8.12
N HIS A 253 -28.73 -1.61 6.78
CA HIS A 253 -29.27 -2.58 5.85
C HIS A 253 -28.69 -4.00 6.05
N VAL A 254 -27.38 -4.13 6.25
CA VAL A 254 -26.76 -5.43 6.53
C VAL A 254 -27.31 -6.04 7.82
N LEU A 255 -27.41 -5.27 8.89
CA LEU A 255 -27.91 -5.76 10.18
C LEU A 255 -29.37 -6.19 10.14
N GLU A 256 -30.20 -5.52 9.35
CA GLU A 256 -31.61 -5.87 9.16
C GLU A 256 -31.81 -7.20 8.44
N HIS A 257 -30.88 -7.56 7.51
CA HIS A 257 -31.10 -8.71 6.62
C HIS A 257 -30.15 -9.89 6.88
N ILE A 258 -29.04 -9.69 7.62
CA ILE A 258 -28.02 -10.72 7.81
C ILE A 258 -28.53 -11.97 8.52
N ALA A 259 -29.52 -11.83 9.42
CA ALA A 259 -30.11 -12.95 10.14
C ALA A 259 -30.88 -13.93 9.22
N GLU A 260 -31.33 -13.45 8.07
CA GLU A 260 -32.06 -14.23 7.07
C GLU A 260 -31.17 -14.75 5.94
N ALA A 261 -29.89 -14.33 5.91
CA ALA A 261 -28.91 -14.66 4.88
C ALA A 261 -28.17 -16.00 5.24
N ASP A 262 -28.88 -17.11 5.12
CA ASP A 262 -28.44 -18.45 5.46
C ASP A 262 -27.73 -19.19 4.30
N THR A 263 -27.65 -18.57 3.11
CA THR A 263 -26.92 -19.10 1.95
C THR A 263 -25.94 -18.08 1.39
N VAL A 264 -24.96 -18.57 0.60
CA VAL A 264 -23.96 -17.70 -0.04
C VAL A 264 -24.62 -16.70 -0.97
N GLU A 265 -25.63 -17.09 -1.72
CA GLU A 265 -26.37 -16.25 -2.65
C GLU A 265 -27.09 -15.10 -1.92
N LYS A 266 -27.68 -15.38 -0.75
CA LYS A 266 -28.29 -14.35 0.09
C LYS A 266 -27.25 -13.40 0.69
N LEU A 267 -26.08 -13.90 1.10
CA LEU A 267 -24.97 -13.06 1.55
C LEU A 267 -24.43 -12.18 0.42
N GLU A 268 -24.37 -12.70 -0.81
CA GLU A 268 -23.92 -11.91 -1.96
C GLU A 268 -24.82 -10.72 -2.25
N VAL A 269 -26.14 -10.82 -2.00
CA VAL A 269 -27.07 -9.69 -2.14
C VAL A 269 -26.74 -8.54 -1.20
N LEU A 270 -26.15 -8.83 -0.04
CA LEU A 270 -25.76 -7.82 0.95
C LEU A 270 -24.41 -7.15 0.65
N LEU A 271 -23.69 -7.59 -0.39
CA LEU A 271 -22.41 -6.95 -0.75
C LEU A 271 -22.65 -5.53 -1.28
N PRO A 272 -21.75 -4.57 -0.98
CA PRO A 272 -21.96 -3.15 -1.25
C PRO A 272 -22.35 -2.80 -2.70
N TRP A 273 -21.81 -3.51 -3.67
CA TRP A 273 -22.12 -3.30 -5.10
C TRP A 273 -23.47 -3.87 -5.56
N ASN A 274 -24.14 -4.67 -4.72
CA ASN A 274 -25.45 -5.24 -4.98
C ASN A 274 -26.59 -4.50 -4.23
N VAL A 275 -26.21 -3.73 -3.19
CA VAL A 275 -27.17 -2.98 -2.38
C VAL A 275 -27.55 -1.68 -3.10
N LYS A 276 -28.85 -1.51 -3.37
CA LYS A 276 -29.43 -0.25 -3.83
C LYS A 276 -29.96 0.48 -2.58
N THR A 277 -29.15 1.33 -1.98
CA THR A 277 -29.67 2.24 -0.96
C THR A 277 -30.53 3.30 -1.66
N ALA A 278 -31.75 3.52 -1.15
CA ALA A 278 -32.51 4.69 -1.54
C ALA A 278 -31.67 5.95 -1.21
N SER A 279 -31.35 6.73 -2.22
CA SER A 279 -30.66 8.02 -2.11
C SER A 279 -31.55 9.04 -1.41
#